data_07fddf51b6e1b664f15ae062dbfad802
#
_entry.id   07fddf51b6e1b664f15ae062dbfad802
#
_cell.length_a   1.000
_cell.length_b   1.000
_cell.length_c   1.000
_cell.angle_alpha   90.00
_cell.angle_beta   90.00
_cell.angle_gamma   90.00
#
_symmetry.space_group_name_H-M   'P 1'
#
loop_
_entity.id
_entity.type
_entity.pdbx_description
1 polymer ?
#
loop_
_entity_poly.entity_id
_entity_poly.type
_entity_poly.pdbx_seq_one_letter_code
_entity_poly.pdbx_strand_id
1 'polypeptide(L)'
;MERPFASVTVTEKAARALRGGHPWVFAGEVLTKESPCPDGEIVDVYTEKGRWQGAGFYNGRSLIRVRILSRNTNDKMDEAFFRRRIRYALAYRQQVMGEDFAACRLIFGEADGFPGWTVDRYGDVLVSEVLSLGIEQRRAMLYALLREELAALGVNVSCIYERNESLIREKEGMTCGKGPYAAPGLETNPSGHAEICENGIYFDVDYINGQKTGYFLDQKYNRAAAGRLAHGRRVLDCFTHTGAFALHCAAGGAESVTAVDVSASALEQARRNAERNGLEGRMEFRQADVFELLTELGKSGEKPWDYIILDPPAFTKSGATVENARRGYREINRRAMQILPRGGYLATCSCSHFMTDTLFRAMLADAARDASVQLRQIEARQQSPDHPILWGVPETDYLKFYLFQVV
;
A
#
# COMPACT_ATOMS: atom_id res chain seq x y z
N MET A 1 39.30 7.23 -3.50
CA MET A 1 38.73 8.58 -3.37
C MET A 1 38.08 8.67 -2.00
N GLU A 2 38.55 9.54 -1.14
CA GLU A 2 37.96 9.73 0.19
C GLU A 2 36.55 10.31 0.04
N ARG A 3 35.58 9.70 0.68
CA ARG A 3 34.19 10.12 0.59
C ARG A 3 33.92 11.16 1.69
N PRO A 4 33.05 12.15 1.46
CA PRO A 4 32.86 13.27 2.39
C PRO A 4 31.93 12.96 3.56
N PHE A 5 31.51 11.69 3.73
CA PHE A 5 30.50 11.29 4.70
C PHE A 5 31.14 10.69 5.94
N ALA A 6 30.55 10.98 7.12
CA ALA A 6 30.94 10.31 8.36
C ALA A 6 30.75 8.79 8.25
N SER A 7 31.56 8.02 8.96
CA SER A 7 31.48 6.57 8.89
C SER A 7 30.72 5.94 10.06
N VAL A 8 30.05 4.84 9.76
CA VAL A 8 29.39 3.96 10.73
C VAL A 8 29.86 2.55 10.51
N THR A 9 30.35 1.90 11.57
CA THR A 9 30.75 0.49 11.53
C THR A 9 29.62 -0.40 12.05
N VAL A 10 29.34 -1.48 11.33
CA VAL A 10 28.21 -2.37 11.61
C VAL A 10 28.67 -3.81 11.83
N THR A 11 27.81 -4.59 12.53
CA THR A 11 28.01 -6.02 12.74
C THR A 11 28.05 -6.81 11.42
N GLU A 12 28.68 -7.97 11.41
CA GLU A 12 28.68 -8.85 10.24
C GLU A 12 27.26 -9.37 9.89
N LYS A 13 26.36 -9.44 10.88
CA LYS A 13 24.94 -9.75 10.65
C LYS A 13 24.30 -8.69 9.76
N ALA A 14 24.44 -7.41 10.11
CA ALA A 14 23.93 -6.29 9.29
C ALA A 14 24.59 -6.26 7.92
N ALA A 15 25.93 -6.42 7.86
CA ALA A 15 26.65 -6.46 6.60
C ALA A 15 26.16 -7.58 5.67
N ARG A 16 25.79 -8.74 6.21
CA ARG A 16 25.21 -9.84 5.43
C ARG A 16 23.81 -9.48 4.89
N ALA A 17 22.95 -8.89 5.71
CA ALA A 17 21.62 -8.40 5.27
C ALA A 17 21.77 -7.36 4.17
N LEU A 18 22.68 -6.39 4.33
CA LEU A 18 22.96 -5.39 3.31
C LEU A 18 23.43 -6.00 1.99
N ARG A 19 24.35 -6.98 2.02
CA ARG A 19 24.78 -7.73 0.82
C ARG A 19 23.66 -8.51 0.17
N GLY A 20 22.69 -9.00 0.97
CA GLY A 20 21.48 -9.67 0.50
C GLY A 20 20.42 -8.74 -0.12
N GLY A 21 20.68 -7.42 -0.10
CA GLY A 21 19.76 -6.44 -0.70
C GLY A 21 18.94 -5.63 0.30
N HIS A 22 18.84 -6.06 1.57
CA HIS A 22 18.06 -5.35 2.57
C HIS A 22 18.69 -3.98 2.89
N PRO A 23 17.92 -2.85 2.91
CA PRO A 23 18.52 -1.52 3.01
C PRO A 23 18.62 -0.98 4.44
N TRP A 24 18.24 -1.74 5.47
CA TRP A 24 18.19 -1.25 6.84
C TRP A 24 19.32 -1.80 7.71
N VAL A 25 19.88 -0.91 8.53
CA VAL A 25 20.73 -1.25 9.67
C VAL A 25 19.98 -0.87 10.94
N PHE A 26 19.77 -1.83 11.82
CA PHE A 26 19.06 -1.59 13.08
C PHE A 26 19.98 -1.06 14.18
N ALA A 27 19.40 -0.41 15.19
CA ALA A 27 20.14 0.23 16.29
C ALA A 27 21.15 -0.70 16.97
N GLY A 28 20.76 -1.93 17.26
CA GLY A 28 21.64 -2.94 17.89
C GLY A 28 22.72 -3.53 16.97
N GLU A 29 22.77 -3.11 15.71
CA GLU A 29 23.74 -3.60 14.72
C GLU A 29 24.85 -2.58 14.42
N VAL A 30 24.75 -1.37 14.99
CA VAL A 30 25.79 -0.34 14.91
C VAL A 30 26.79 -0.54 16.03
N LEU A 31 28.06 -0.70 15.69
CA LEU A 31 29.17 -0.90 16.62
C LEU A 31 29.84 0.42 16.99
N THR A 32 30.22 1.20 15.99
CA THR A 32 30.87 2.51 16.19
C THR A 32 30.35 3.50 15.16
N LYS A 33 30.46 4.79 15.49
CA LYS A 33 30.19 5.90 14.56
C LYS A 33 31.23 6.99 14.76
N GLU A 34 31.60 7.66 13.69
CA GLU A 34 32.38 8.88 13.76
C GLU A 34 31.56 10.06 14.31
N SER A 35 32.25 11.03 14.87
CA SER A 35 31.66 12.27 15.38
C SER A 35 32.29 13.48 14.65
N PRO A 36 31.51 14.46 14.16
CA PRO A 36 30.04 14.55 14.28
C PRO A 36 29.32 13.65 13.28
N CYS A 37 28.16 13.09 13.69
CA CYS A 37 27.26 12.32 12.85
C CYS A 37 25.83 12.79 13.15
N PRO A 38 25.38 13.89 12.54
CA PRO A 38 24.06 14.45 12.78
C PRO A 38 22.92 13.54 12.26
N ASP A 39 21.79 13.57 12.95
CA ASP A 39 20.59 12.85 12.52
C ASP A 39 20.05 13.42 11.18
N GLY A 40 19.67 12.54 10.28
CA GLY A 40 19.18 12.88 8.93
C GLY A 40 20.29 13.03 7.87
N GLU A 41 21.55 13.08 8.29
CA GLU A 41 22.68 13.18 7.35
C GLU A 41 23.06 11.83 6.74
N ILE A 42 23.81 11.90 5.64
CA ILE A 42 24.31 10.74 4.92
C ILE A 42 25.58 10.23 5.60
N VAL A 43 25.66 8.91 5.79
CA VAL A 43 26.83 8.23 6.33
C VAL A 43 27.27 7.12 5.39
N ASP A 44 28.58 6.81 5.42
CA ASP A 44 29.15 5.60 4.83
C ASP A 44 29.15 4.46 5.85
N VAL A 45 28.72 3.28 5.41
CA VAL A 45 28.62 2.09 6.26
C VAL A 45 29.74 1.11 5.95
N TYR A 46 30.47 0.70 6.99
CA TYR A 46 31.59 -0.24 6.91
C TYR A 46 31.41 -1.44 7.82
N THR A 47 32.00 -2.58 7.46
CA THR A 47 32.19 -3.70 8.38
C THR A 47 33.35 -3.38 9.34
N GLU A 48 33.51 -4.16 10.43
CA GLU A 48 34.67 -4.10 11.33
C GLU A 48 36.01 -4.30 10.60
N LYS A 49 36.01 -4.98 9.46
CA LYS A 49 37.19 -5.19 8.61
C LYS A 49 37.41 -4.05 7.60
N GLY A 50 36.74 -2.93 7.76
CA GLY A 50 36.88 -1.76 6.88
C GLY A 50 36.28 -1.93 5.48
N ARG A 51 35.42 -2.94 5.22
CA ARG A 51 34.77 -3.13 3.93
C ARG A 51 33.52 -2.25 3.83
N TRP A 52 33.48 -1.36 2.88
CA TRP A 52 32.30 -0.53 2.59
C TRP A 52 31.08 -1.36 2.15
N GLN A 53 29.91 -1.03 2.67
CA GLN A 53 28.65 -1.71 2.44
C GLN A 53 27.60 -0.87 1.73
N GLY A 54 27.73 0.44 1.75
CA GLY A 54 26.78 1.40 1.18
C GLY A 54 26.81 2.73 1.89
N ALA A 55 26.03 3.69 1.39
CA ALA A 55 25.79 4.97 2.04
C ALA A 55 24.30 5.23 2.16
N GLY A 56 23.89 5.89 3.25
CA GLY A 56 22.46 6.12 3.53
C GLY A 56 22.23 7.12 4.66
N PHE A 57 20.95 7.40 4.93
CA PHE A 57 20.54 8.30 6.00
C PHE A 57 20.75 7.68 7.38
N TYR A 58 21.42 8.40 8.25
CA TYR A 58 21.58 8.06 9.66
C TYR A 58 20.51 8.74 10.51
N ASN A 59 19.99 8.05 11.52
CA ASN A 59 19.14 8.65 12.54
C ASN A 59 19.37 7.98 13.90
N GLY A 60 19.95 8.72 14.84
CA GLY A 60 20.29 8.27 16.19
C GLY A 60 19.08 7.95 17.07
N ARG A 61 17.88 8.40 16.71
CA ARG A 61 16.62 8.14 17.45
C ARG A 61 15.87 6.92 16.92
N SER A 62 16.01 6.63 15.63
CA SER A 62 15.29 5.57 14.96
C SER A 62 15.78 4.16 15.36
N LEU A 63 14.86 3.19 15.41
CA LEU A 63 15.24 1.78 15.47
C LEU A 63 15.96 1.33 14.18
N ILE A 64 15.59 1.89 13.04
CA ILE A 64 16.31 1.72 11.76
C ILE A 64 17.39 2.80 11.70
N ARG A 65 18.55 2.49 12.24
CA ARG A 65 19.65 3.43 12.48
C ARG A 65 20.25 4.01 11.21
N VAL A 66 20.37 3.17 10.16
CA VAL A 66 20.79 3.62 8.82
C VAL A 66 19.85 3.05 7.77
N ARG A 67 19.40 3.90 6.86
CA ARG A 67 18.61 3.54 5.68
C ARG A 67 19.48 3.75 4.44
N ILE A 68 19.95 2.65 3.86
CA ILE A 68 20.86 2.68 2.71
C ILE A 68 20.16 3.28 1.48
N LEU A 69 20.81 4.26 0.90
CA LEU A 69 20.41 4.88 -0.37
C LEU A 69 21.11 4.23 -1.55
N SER A 70 22.42 3.99 -1.47
CA SER A 70 23.19 3.44 -2.57
C SER A 70 24.30 2.52 -2.11
N ARG A 71 24.59 1.53 -2.95
CA ARG A 71 25.76 0.65 -2.86
C ARG A 71 26.77 0.89 -3.99
N ASN A 72 26.63 2.00 -4.70
CA ASN A 72 27.59 2.44 -5.71
C ASN A 72 28.48 3.54 -5.12
N THR A 73 29.77 3.28 -5.02
CA THR A 73 30.76 4.23 -4.48
C THR A 73 30.88 5.53 -5.27
N ASN A 74 30.46 5.52 -6.54
CA ASN A 74 30.50 6.71 -7.42
C ASN A 74 29.31 7.65 -7.21
N ASP A 75 28.25 7.23 -6.50
CA ASP A 75 27.11 8.09 -6.22
C ASP A 75 27.47 9.16 -5.19
N LYS A 76 27.26 10.43 -5.56
CA LYS A 76 27.61 11.61 -4.74
C LYS A 76 26.52 12.03 -3.77
N MET A 77 25.29 11.48 -3.89
CA MET A 77 24.11 11.81 -3.08
C MET A 77 23.69 13.29 -3.18
N ASP A 78 24.03 13.93 -4.30
CA ASP A 78 23.67 15.30 -4.67
C ASP A 78 22.29 15.36 -5.34
N GLU A 79 21.88 16.56 -5.74
CA GLU A 79 20.62 16.78 -6.46
C GLU A 79 20.51 15.93 -7.73
N ALA A 80 21.59 15.81 -8.50
CA ALA A 80 21.61 15.00 -9.73
C ALA A 80 21.35 13.52 -9.45
N PHE A 81 21.83 13.01 -8.30
CA PHE A 81 21.54 11.65 -7.84
C PHE A 81 20.05 11.45 -7.55
N PHE A 82 19.42 12.36 -6.79
CA PHE A 82 18.00 12.26 -6.46
C PHE A 82 17.12 12.46 -7.69
N ARG A 83 17.44 13.40 -8.56
CA ARG A 83 16.77 13.64 -9.84
C ARG A 83 16.76 12.39 -10.71
N ARG A 84 17.91 11.75 -10.87
CA ARG A 84 18.04 10.49 -11.64
C ARG A 84 17.13 9.39 -11.08
N ARG A 85 17.03 9.26 -9.75
CA ARG A 85 16.16 8.26 -9.11
C ARG A 85 14.69 8.57 -9.30
N ILE A 86 14.28 9.82 -9.20
CA ILE A 86 12.93 10.25 -9.52
C ILE A 86 12.58 9.87 -10.97
N ARG A 87 13.48 10.17 -11.93
CA ARG A 87 13.29 9.76 -13.32
C ARG A 87 13.10 8.26 -13.48
N TYR A 88 13.89 7.46 -12.80
CA TYR A 88 13.73 5.99 -12.84
C TYR A 88 12.38 5.55 -12.29
N ALA A 89 11.94 6.11 -11.16
CA ALA A 89 10.65 5.79 -10.57
C ALA A 89 9.48 6.19 -11.50
N LEU A 90 9.53 7.38 -12.09
CA LEU A 90 8.51 7.86 -13.03
C LEU A 90 8.50 7.05 -14.33
N ALA A 91 9.66 6.78 -14.94
CA ALA A 91 9.77 5.97 -16.15
C ALA A 91 9.24 4.56 -15.93
N TYR A 92 9.52 3.95 -14.76
CA TYR A 92 8.95 2.67 -14.40
C TYR A 92 7.41 2.73 -14.37
N ARG A 93 6.81 3.73 -13.70
CA ARG A 93 5.34 3.87 -13.63
C ARG A 93 4.74 4.13 -15.02
N GLN A 94 5.36 4.95 -15.84
CA GLN A 94 4.88 5.14 -17.22
C GLN A 94 4.84 3.81 -17.99
N GLN A 95 5.85 2.97 -17.83
CA GLN A 95 5.94 1.68 -18.52
C GLN A 95 4.92 0.66 -17.99
N VAL A 96 4.75 0.55 -16.64
CA VAL A 96 3.94 -0.52 -16.06
C VAL A 96 2.48 -0.14 -15.85
N MET A 97 2.18 1.18 -15.77
CA MET A 97 0.81 1.68 -15.53
C MET A 97 0.13 2.17 -16.81
N GLY A 98 0.88 2.58 -17.84
CA GLY A 98 0.31 3.06 -19.09
C GLY A 98 -0.70 4.20 -18.87
N GLU A 99 -1.95 4.00 -19.29
CA GLU A 99 -3.04 4.97 -19.12
C GLU A 99 -3.40 5.24 -17.65
N ASP A 100 -3.12 4.29 -16.77
CA ASP A 100 -3.33 4.42 -15.32
C ASP A 100 -2.30 5.31 -14.61
N PHE A 101 -1.32 5.87 -15.33
CA PHE A 101 -0.31 6.77 -14.76
C PHE A 101 -0.90 8.01 -14.08
N ALA A 102 -2.13 8.40 -14.45
CA ALA A 102 -2.84 9.52 -13.83
C ALA A 102 -3.34 9.22 -12.40
N ALA A 103 -3.44 7.95 -12.00
CA ALA A 103 -3.89 7.54 -10.67
C ALA A 103 -3.03 6.34 -10.21
N CYS A 104 -1.84 6.62 -9.68
CA CYS A 104 -0.89 5.59 -9.25
C CYS A 104 0.07 6.11 -8.18
N ARG A 105 0.72 5.19 -7.48
CA ARG A 105 1.84 5.48 -6.58
C ARG A 105 3.09 5.81 -7.39
N LEU A 106 3.59 7.04 -7.30
CA LEU A 106 4.78 7.49 -8.02
C LEU A 106 6.08 7.08 -7.31
N ILE A 107 6.09 7.13 -5.98
CA ILE A 107 7.24 6.78 -5.14
C ILE A 107 6.79 5.79 -4.07
N PHE A 108 7.48 4.67 -3.95
CA PHE A 108 7.20 3.62 -2.97
C PHE A 108 8.44 3.30 -2.13
N GLY A 109 8.84 4.23 -1.30
CA GLY A 109 9.84 4.06 -0.26
C GLY A 109 11.14 3.38 -0.72
N GLU A 110 11.48 2.32 -0.02
CA GLU A 110 12.68 1.53 -0.24
C GLU A 110 12.75 0.91 -1.64
N ALA A 111 11.61 0.57 -2.22
CA ALA A 111 11.55 -0.04 -3.55
C ALA A 111 12.02 0.90 -4.68
N ASP A 112 11.89 2.21 -4.47
CA ASP A 112 12.38 3.23 -5.40
C ASP A 112 13.68 3.90 -4.90
N GLY A 113 14.22 3.43 -3.77
CA GLY A 113 15.42 3.98 -3.16
C GLY A 113 15.22 5.34 -2.51
N PHE A 114 14.01 5.63 -2.07
CA PHE A 114 13.63 6.78 -1.25
C PHE A 114 13.06 6.30 0.09
N PRO A 115 13.88 5.75 0.99
CA PRO A 115 13.42 5.07 2.18
C PRO A 115 12.53 5.96 3.04
N GLY A 116 11.30 5.47 3.29
CA GLY A 116 10.31 6.16 4.07
C GLY A 116 9.62 7.34 3.37
N TRP A 117 9.69 7.45 2.03
CA TRP A 117 8.92 8.42 1.26
C TRP A 117 7.91 7.74 0.35
N THR A 118 6.65 8.11 0.49
CA THR A 118 5.55 7.65 -0.37
C THR A 118 4.91 8.85 -1.05
N VAL A 119 4.63 8.74 -2.35
CA VAL A 119 3.87 9.74 -3.10
C VAL A 119 2.85 9.05 -3.99
N ASP A 120 1.58 9.35 -3.75
CA ASP A 120 0.47 8.94 -4.59
C ASP A 120 -0.01 10.10 -5.46
N ARG A 121 -0.34 9.81 -6.71
CA ARG A 121 -0.86 10.75 -7.68
C ARG A 121 -2.35 10.51 -7.92
N TYR A 122 -3.13 11.56 -7.82
CA TYR A 122 -4.55 11.62 -8.16
C TYR A 122 -4.78 12.77 -9.15
N GLY A 123 -4.64 12.48 -10.44
CA GLY A 123 -4.71 13.51 -11.49
C GLY A 123 -3.54 14.49 -11.41
N ASP A 124 -3.82 15.73 -11.01
CA ASP A 124 -2.87 16.82 -10.79
C ASP A 124 -2.51 17.04 -9.31
N VAL A 125 -3.12 16.26 -8.40
CA VAL A 125 -2.83 16.28 -6.97
C VAL A 125 -1.81 15.19 -6.61
N LEU A 126 -0.79 15.54 -5.85
CA LEU A 126 0.13 14.60 -5.20
C LEU A 126 -0.16 14.52 -3.71
N VAL A 127 -0.26 13.32 -3.18
CA VAL A 127 -0.37 13.09 -1.73
C VAL A 127 0.88 12.40 -1.25
N SER A 128 1.59 13.04 -0.32
CA SER A 128 2.90 12.61 0.16
C SER A 128 2.87 12.24 1.64
N GLU A 129 3.53 11.13 1.97
CA GLU A 129 3.85 10.74 3.35
C GLU A 129 5.36 10.58 3.50
N VAL A 130 5.95 11.23 4.52
CA VAL A 130 7.38 11.17 4.83
C VAL A 130 7.59 10.57 6.21
N LEU A 131 8.25 9.41 6.27
CA LEU A 131 8.47 8.62 7.49
C LEU A 131 9.97 8.49 7.86
N SER A 132 10.88 9.21 7.21
CA SER A 132 12.29 9.21 7.58
C SER A 132 12.87 10.61 7.62
N LEU A 133 13.73 10.88 8.61
CA LEU A 133 14.30 12.20 8.86
C LEU A 133 15.19 12.69 7.70
N GLY A 134 15.92 11.78 7.05
CA GLY A 134 16.76 12.14 5.91
C GLY A 134 15.97 12.63 4.71
N ILE A 135 14.79 12.09 4.45
CA ILE A 135 13.83 12.59 3.44
C ILE A 135 13.22 13.91 3.90
N GLU A 136 12.80 14.01 5.17
CA GLU A 136 12.21 15.23 5.72
C GLU A 136 13.12 16.45 5.53
N GLN A 137 14.41 16.33 5.83
CA GLN A 137 15.40 17.42 5.66
C GLN A 137 15.61 17.83 4.20
N ARG A 138 15.34 16.91 3.25
CA ARG A 138 15.48 17.13 1.80
C ARG A 138 14.16 17.34 1.07
N ARG A 139 13.06 17.39 1.82
CA ARG A 139 11.70 17.43 1.30
C ARG A 139 11.47 18.52 0.25
N ALA A 140 11.93 19.75 0.53
CA ALA A 140 11.74 20.87 -0.38
C ALA A 140 12.43 20.64 -1.74
N MET A 141 13.67 20.14 -1.72
CA MET A 141 14.42 19.78 -2.94
C MET A 141 13.70 18.63 -3.68
N LEU A 142 13.30 17.57 -2.96
CA LEU A 142 12.67 16.40 -3.57
C LEU A 142 11.33 16.73 -4.22
N TYR A 143 10.51 17.58 -3.60
CA TYR A 143 9.24 18.04 -4.20
C TYR A 143 9.48 18.93 -5.43
N ALA A 144 10.47 19.80 -5.39
CA ALA A 144 10.84 20.62 -6.56
C ALA A 144 11.27 19.71 -7.73
N LEU A 145 12.17 18.77 -7.48
CA LEU A 145 12.64 17.80 -8.48
C LEU A 145 11.50 16.96 -9.05
N LEU A 146 10.61 16.44 -8.20
CA LEU A 146 9.48 15.63 -8.63
C LEU A 146 8.53 16.42 -9.53
N ARG A 147 8.23 17.69 -9.18
CA ARG A 147 7.40 18.57 -10.00
C ARG A 147 8.04 18.87 -11.36
N GLU A 148 9.33 19.17 -11.39
CA GLU A 148 10.06 19.44 -12.64
C GLU A 148 10.06 18.21 -13.56
N GLU A 149 10.31 17.02 -13.02
CA GLU A 149 10.32 15.79 -13.81
C GLU A 149 8.91 15.41 -14.30
N LEU A 150 7.87 15.66 -13.51
CA LEU A 150 6.47 15.48 -13.93
C LEU A 150 6.08 16.50 -15.00
N ALA A 151 6.50 17.76 -14.87
CA ALA A 151 6.25 18.79 -15.88
C ALA A 151 6.92 18.45 -17.21
N ALA A 152 8.13 17.86 -17.20
CA ALA A 152 8.80 17.35 -18.40
C ALA A 152 8.03 16.22 -19.09
N LEU A 153 7.14 15.52 -18.37
CA LEU A 153 6.22 14.51 -18.89
C LEU A 153 4.84 15.07 -19.24
N GLY A 154 4.66 16.39 -19.22
CA GLY A 154 3.39 17.06 -19.51
C GLY A 154 2.39 17.01 -18.36
N VAL A 155 2.80 16.65 -17.15
CA VAL A 155 1.95 16.59 -15.96
C VAL A 155 2.11 17.88 -15.15
N ASN A 156 1.05 18.67 -15.09
CA ASN A 156 1.02 19.82 -14.19
C ASN A 156 0.56 19.39 -12.79
N VAL A 157 1.30 19.77 -11.76
CA VAL A 157 0.95 19.49 -10.35
C VAL A 157 0.34 20.75 -9.75
N SER A 158 -0.94 20.71 -9.42
CA SER A 158 -1.68 21.80 -8.79
C SER A 158 -1.48 21.85 -7.28
N CYS A 159 -1.38 20.69 -6.63
CA CYS A 159 -1.27 20.57 -5.17
C CYS A 159 -0.33 19.44 -4.78
N ILE A 160 0.44 19.66 -3.72
CA ILE A 160 1.08 18.58 -2.93
C ILE A 160 0.45 18.64 -1.54
N TYR A 161 -0.25 17.57 -1.15
CA TYR A 161 -0.84 17.46 0.17
C TYR A 161 -0.05 16.47 1.02
N GLU A 162 0.37 16.87 2.21
CA GLU A 162 1.16 16.06 3.12
C GLU A 162 0.27 15.34 4.12
N ARG A 163 0.40 14.01 4.19
CA ARG A 163 -0.28 13.11 5.15
C ARG A 163 0.72 12.57 6.15
N ASN A 164 1.34 13.47 6.89
CA ASN A 164 2.41 13.20 7.86
C ASN A 164 1.87 12.96 9.28
N GLU A 165 0.73 12.27 9.42
CA GLU A 165 0.01 12.03 10.68
C GLU A 165 0.49 10.78 11.43
N SER A 166 1.34 9.95 10.82
CA SER A 166 1.80 8.69 11.39
C SER A 166 2.67 8.90 12.63
N LEU A 167 2.35 8.23 13.75
CA LEU A 167 3.14 8.24 14.98
C LEU A 167 4.56 7.66 14.82
N ILE A 168 4.87 7.03 13.68
CA ILE A 168 6.23 6.61 13.33
C ILE A 168 7.15 7.82 13.24
N ARG A 169 6.63 8.97 12.80
CA ARG A 169 7.39 10.23 12.70
C ARG A 169 7.97 10.68 14.03
N GLU A 170 7.23 10.56 15.12
CA GLU A 170 7.72 10.90 16.46
C GLU A 170 8.91 10.04 16.89
N LYS A 171 8.88 8.74 16.52
CA LYS A 171 10.01 7.82 16.77
C LYS A 171 11.25 8.15 15.93
N GLU A 172 11.05 8.80 14.81
CA GLU A 172 12.13 9.33 13.95
C GLU A 172 12.58 10.74 14.37
N GLY A 173 11.95 11.34 15.38
CA GLY A 173 12.25 12.70 15.86
C GLY A 173 11.61 13.81 15.04
N MET A 174 10.54 13.51 14.33
CA MET A 174 9.79 14.46 13.50
C MET A 174 8.42 14.77 14.12
N THR A 175 7.85 15.91 13.79
CA THR A 175 6.48 16.28 14.19
C THR A 175 5.45 15.63 13.26
N CYS A 176 4.28 15.27 13.80
CA CYS A 176 3.13 14.84 13.01
C CYS A 176 2.30 16.05 12.56
N GLY A 177 1.61 15.91 11.44
CA GLY A 177 0.70 16.91 10.89
C GLY A 177 0.21 16.56 9.50
N LYS A 178 -0.78 17.30 9.01
CA LYS A 178 -1.24 17.23 7.62
C LYS A 178 -1.54 18.62 7.07
N GLY A 179 -1.46 18.78 5.77
CA GLY A 179 -1.79 20.04 5.12
C GLY A 179 -1.18 20.16 3.73
N PRO A 180 -1.57 21.19 2.99
CA PRO A 180 -0.96 21.49 1.70
C PRO A 180 0.49 21.98 1.90
N TYR A 181 1.39 21.51 1.05
CA TYR A 181 2.76 22.01 0.99
C TYR A 181 2.78 23.35 0.27
N ALA A 182 3.24 24.40 0.95
CA ALA A 182 3.32 25.74 0.40
C ALA A 182 4.58 25.95 -0.45
N ALA A 183 4.40 26.12 -1.75
CA ALA A 183 5.47 26.50 -2.67
C ALA A 183 4.87 27.31 -3.85
N PRO A 184 5.70 28.11 -4.56
CA PRO A 184 5.22 28.86 -5.72
C PRO A 184 4.53 27.95 -6.75
N GLY A 185 3.32 28.35 -7.19
CA GLY A 185 2.52 27.63 -8.17
C GLY A 185 1.79 26.39 -7.63
N LEU A 186 1.77 26.18 -6.32
CA LEU A 186 0.92 25.18 -5.68
C LEU A 186 -0.24 25.82 -4.93
N GLU A 187 -1.37 25.15 -4.95
CA GLU A 187 -2.57 25.53 -4.22
C GLU A 187 -2.39 25.29 -2.72
N THR A 188 -2.72 26.28 -1.90
CA THR A 188 -2.60 26.24 -0.44
C THR A 188 -3.94 26.07 0.27
N ASN A 189 -5.05 26.06 -0.46
CA ASN A 189 -6.38 25.79 0.07
C ASN A 189 -7.16 24.84 -0.85
N PRO A 190 -6.67 23.60 -1.02
CA PRO A 190 -7.27 22.65 -1.95
C PRO A 190 -8.64 22.15 -1.46
N SER A 191 -9.46 21.69 -2.42
CA SER A 191 -10.80 21.16 -2.14
C SER A 191 -10.82 19.93 -1.24
N GLY A 192 -9.73 19.19 -1.20
CA GLY A 192 -9.61 17.92 -0.47
C GLY A 192 -10.07 16.71 -1.26
N HIS A 193 -10.58 16.92 -2.47
CA HIS A 193 -11.14 15.89 -3.33
C HIS A 193 -10.45 15.87 -4.70
N ALA A 194 -10.20 14.67 -5.22
CA ALA A 194 -9.69 14.46 -6.56
C ALA A 194 -10.49 13.36 -7.27
N GLU A 195 -10.85 13.60 -8.53
CA GLU A 195 -11.48 12.57 -9.35
C GLU A 195 -10.41 11.71 -10.02
N ILE A 196 -10.57 10.39 -9.94
CA ILE A 196 -9.75 9.43 -10.67
C ILE A 196 -10.61 8.50 -11.51
N CYS A 197 -10.02 7.97 -12.59
CA CYS A 197 -10.59 6.87 -13.35
C CYS A 197 -9.73 5.62 -13.13
N GLU A 198 -10.34 4.54 -12.65
CA GLU A 198 -9.70 3.25 -12.45
C GLU A 198 -10.46 2.18 -13.23
N ASN A 199 -9.80 1.54 -14.20
CA ASN A 199 -10.42 0.52 -15.05
C ASN A 199 -11.76 0.96 -15.68
N GLY A 200 -11.90 2.23 -16.05
CA GLY A 200 -13.10 2.82 -16.62
C GLY A 200 -14.19 3.24 -15.61
N ILE A 201 -13.92 3.16 -14.32
CA ILE A 201 -14.83 3.55 -13.23
C ILE A 201 -14.28 4.81 -12.56
N TYR A 202 -15.14 5.81 -12.38
CA TYR A 202 -14.78 7.09 -11.76
C TYR A 202 -14.98 7.03 -10.24
N PHE A 203 -13.97 7.50 -9.51
CA PHE A 203 -13.98 7.61 -8.05
C PHE A 203 -13.66 9.02 -7.62
N ASP A 204 -14.37 9.50 -6.61
CA ASP A 204 -14.00 10.67 -5.85
C ASP A 204 -13.12 10.25 -4.66
N VAL A 205 -11.91 10.78 -4.61
CA VAL A 205 -10.90 10.49 -3.58
C VAL A 205 -10.81 11.64 -2.61
N ASP A 206 -11.24 11.45 -1.36
CA ASP A 206 -10.97 12.37 -0.25
C ASP A 206 -9.54 12.15 0.25
N TYR A 207 -8.60 12.96 -0.23
CA TYR A 207 -7.20 12.87 0.15
C TYR A 207 -6.87 13.59 1.47
N ILE A 208 -7.80 14.35 2.04
CA ILE A 208 -7.65 15.02 3.34
C ILE A 208 -8.06 14.10 4.49
N ASN A 209 -9.24 13.45 4.39
CA ASN A 209 -9.84 12.68 5.48
C ASN A 209 -9.94 11.18 5.18
N GLY A 210 -9.75 10.78 3.93
CA GLY A 210 -9.75 9.38 3.53
C GLY A 210 -8.64 8.57 4.20
N GLN A 211 -8.78 7.25 4.24
CA GLN A 211 -7.77 6.37 4.80
C GLN A 211 -6.46 6.41 4.01
N LYS A 212 -5.32 6.23 4.68
CA LYS A 212 -3.97 6.35 4.10
C LYS A 212 -3.81 7.70 3.37
N THR A 213 -3.54 7.65 2.07
CA THR A 213 -3.42 8.82 1.19
C THR A 213 -4.75 9.23 0.53
N GLY A 214 -5.87 8.52 0.84
CA GLY A 214 -7.21 8.77 0.32
C GLY A 214 -7.83 7.60 -0.42
N TYR A 215 -7.02 6.75 -1.08
CA TYR A 215 -7.49 5.60 -1.84
C TYR A 215 -6.47 4.45 -1.84
N PHE A 216 -6.95 3.22 -2.05
CA PHE A 216 -6.13 2.01 -2.06
C PHE A 216 -5.72 1.64 -3.49
N LEU A 217 -4.73 2.32 -4.05
CA LEU A 217 -4.24 2.12 -5.41
C LEU A 217 -3.67 0.71 -5.64
N ASP A 218 -3.16 0.08 -4.59
CA ASP A 218 -2.53 -1.24 -4.60
C ASP A 218 -3.47 -2.38 -5.05
N GLN A 219 -4.79 -2.23 -4.89
CA GLN A 219 -5.80 -3.21 -5.27
C GLN A 219 -6.39 -3.03 -6.68
N LYS A 220 -5.96 -2.02 -7.43
CA LYS A 220 -6.52 -1.64 -8.74
C LYS A 220 -6.82 -2.83 -9.66
N TYR A 221 -5.84 -3.65 -9.96
CA TYR A 221 -6.00 -4.77 -10.88
C TYR A 221 -6.62 -6.01 -10.23
N ASN A 222 -6.64 -6.10 -8.91
CA ASN A 222 -7.38 -7.12 -8.18
C ASN A 222 -8.88 -6.86 -8.28
N ARG A 223 -9.29 -5.59 -8.21
CA ARG A 223 -10.68 -5.17 -8.42
C ARG A 223 -11.15 -5.49 -9.83
N ALA A 224 -10.34 -5.19 -10.85
CA ALA A 224 -10.65 -5.58 -12.24
C ALA A 224 -10.78 -7.10 -12.39
N ALA A 225 -9.90 -7.88 -11.75
CA ALA A 225 -9.98 -9.34 -11.77
C ALA A 225 -11.25 -9.87 -11.11
N ALA A 226 -11.65 -9.28 -9.97
CA ALA A 226 -12.91 -9.61 -9.29
C ALA A 226 -14.13 -9.27 -10.17
N GLY A 227 -14.16 -8.08 -10.77
CA GLY A 227 -15.24 -7.62 -11.63
C GLY A 227 -15.50 -8.54 -12.84
N ARG A 228 -14.46 -9.13 -13.43
CA ARG A 228 -14.60 -10.07 -14.56
C ARG A 228 -15.43 -11.33 -14.24
N LEU A 229 -15.48 -11.75 -12.97
CA LEU A 229 -16.25 -12.93 -12.54
C LEU A 229 -17.68 -12.59 -12.12
N ALA A 230 -18.05 -11.30 -12.09
CA ALA A 230 -19.29 -10.85 -11.48
C ALA A 230 -20.53 -10.97 -12.38
N HIS A 231 -20.37 -11.18 -13.69
CA HIS A 231 -21.51 -11.21 -14.63
C HIS A 231 -22.60 -12.21 -14.23
N GLY A 232 -23.85 -11.71 -14.07
CA GLY A 232 -25.01 -12.48 -13.65
C GLY A 232 -24.94 -13.01 -12.23
N ARG A 233 -24.06 -12.49 -11.36
CA ARG A 233 -23.87 -12.93 -9.97
C ARG A 233 -24.51 -11.97 -8.99
N ARG A 234 -24.98 -12.53 -7.87
CA ARG A 234 -25.36 -11.78 -6.67
C ARG A 234 -24.13 -11.69 -5.77
N VAL A 235 -23.58 -10.49 -5.66
CA VAL A 235 -22.28 -10.25 -5.02
C VAL A 235 -22.46 -9.67 -3.63
N LEU A 236 -21.72 -10.19 -2.64
CA LEU A 236 -21.54 -9.57 -1.33
C LEU A 236 -20.10 -9.06 -1.22
N ASP A 237 -19.92 -7.74 -1.15
CA ASP A 237 -18.64 -7.11 -0.92
C ASP A 237 -18.49 -6.70 0.55
N CYS A 238 -17.67 -7.46 1.28
CA CYS A 238 -17.40 -7.28 2.70
C CYS A 238 -16.19 -6.36 2.91
N PHE A 239 -16.33 -5.39 3.83
CA PHE A 239 -15.33 -4.34 4.06
C PHE A 239 -15.16 -3.45 2.83
N THR A 240 -16.30 -3.07 2.24
CA THR A 240 -16.35 -2.41 0.93
C THR A 240 -15.68 -1.04 0.90
N HIS A 241 -15.48 -0.38 2.06
CA HIS A 241 -14.94 0.96 2.18
C HIS A 241 -15.70 1.94 1.28
N THR A 242 -15.05 2.58 0.30
CA THR A 242 -15.69 3.49 -0.67
C THR A 242 -16.31 2.79 -1.87
N GLY A 243 -16.57 1.48 -1.78
CA GLY A 243 -17.29 0.70 -2.78
C GLY A 243 -16.44 0.19 -3.94
N ALA A 244 -15.10 0.21 -3.84
CA ALA A 244 -14.27 0.02 -5.01
C ALA A 244 -14.38 -1.40 -5.63
N PHE A 245 -14.39 -2.47 -4.85
CA PHE A 245 -14.67 -3.82 -5.36
C PHE A 245 -16.12 -3.97 -5.84
N ALA A 246 -17.08 -3.46 -5.06
CA ALA A 246 -18.51 -3.50 -5.38
C ALA A 246 -18.80 -2.85 -6.74
N LEU A 247 -18.24 -1.66 -6.99
CA LEU A 247 -18.42 -0.94 -8.26
C LEU A 247 -17.82 -1.70 -9.45
N HIS A 248 -16.64 -2.33 -9.29
CA HIS A 248 -16.08 -3.16 -10.34
C HIS A 248 -16.95 -4.39 -10.64
N CYS A 249 -17.58 -4.99 -9.62
CA CYS A 249 -18.53 -6.08 -9.82
C CYS A 249 -19.81 -5.60 -10.49
N ALA A 250 -20.37 -4.47 -10.10
CA ALA A 250 -21.56 -3.89 -10.72
C ALA A 250 -21.29 -3.55 -12.20
N ALA A 251 -20.16 -2.92 -12.51
CA ALA A 251 -19.72 -2.62 -13.88
C ALA A 251 -19.43 -3.90 -14.67
N GLY A 252 -18.95 -4.97 -14.01
CA GLY A 252 -18.73 -6.29 -14.59
C GLY A 252 -20.01 -7.07 -14.90
N GLY A 253 -21.18 -6.46 -14.68
CA GLY A 253 -22.49 -7.05 -15.02
C GLY A 253 -23.07 -7.94 -13.94
N ALA A 254 -22.74 -7.71 -12.67
CA ALA A 254 -23.44 -8.36 -11.55
C ALA A 254 -24.94 -8.15 -11.65
N GLU A 255 -25.73 -9.17 -11.26
CA GLU A 255 -27.18 -9.06 -11.12
C GLU A 255 -27.53 -8.08 -10.00
N SER A 256 -26.85 -8.23 -8.85
CA SER A 256 -26.93 -7.31 -7.72
C SER A 256 -25.64 -7.32 -6.91
N VAL A 257 -25.35 -6.22 -6.22
CA VAL A 257 -24.19 -6.10 -5.33
C VAL A 257 -24.64 -5.53 -3.99
N THR A 258 -24.38 -6.24 -2.90
CA THR A 258 -24.55 -5.74 -1.54
C THR A 258 -23.18 -5.34 -1.00
N ALA A 259 -22.98 -4.03 -0.81
CA ALA A 259 -21.74 -3.43 -0.29
C ALA A 259 -21.88 -3.21 1.22
N VAL A 260 -20.99 -3.84 2.03
CA VAL A 260 -21.08 -3.83 3.49
C VAL A 260 -19.83 -3.21 4.11
N ASP A 261 -20.05 -2.26 5.02
CA ASP A 261 -19.00 -1.67 5.87
C ASP A 261 -19.59 -1.22 7.21
N VAL A 262 -18.75 -1.08 8.22
CA VAL A 262 -19.15 -0.51 9.53
C VAL A 262 -19.22 1.03 9.47
N SER A 263 -18.52 1.66 8.54
CA SER A 263 -18.41 3.11 8.38
C SER A 263 -19.54 3.67 7.53
N ALA A 264 -20.47 4.38 8.15
CA ALA A 264 -21.53 5.09 7.44
C ALA A 264 -20.99 6.11 6.43
N SER A 265 -19.91 6.83 6.78
CA SER A 265 -19.30 7.82 5.89
C SER A 265 -18.63 7.17 4.65
N ALA A 266 -18.01 6.00 4.81
CA ALA A 266 -17.47 5.24 3.69
C ALA A 266 -18.56 4.74 2.76
N LEU A 267 -19.68 4.23 3.29
CA LEU A 267 -20.84 3.81 2.51
C LEU A 267 -21.51 4.97 1.78
N GLU A 268 -21.56 6.15 2.39
CA GLU A 268 -22.08 7.35 1.72
C GLU A 268 -21.18 7.74 0.54
N GLN A 269 -19.86 7.65 0.70
CA GLN A 269 -18.93 7.85 -0.40
C GLN A 269 -19.09 6.77 -1.49
N ALA A 270 -19.30 5.51 -1.10
CA ALA A 270 -19.56 4.42 -2.02
C ALA A 270 -20.84 4.64 -2.84
N ARG A 271 -21.90 5.18 -2.21
CA ARG A 271 -23.14 5.55 -2.89
C ARG A 271 -22.93 6.66 -3.92
N ARG A 272 -22.23 7.74 -3.55
CA ARG A 272 -21.87 8.82 -4.49
C ARG A 272 -21.03 8.30 -5.67
N ASN A 273 -20.10 7.39 -5.41
CA ASN A 273 -19.31 6.75 -6.48
C ASN A 273 -20.22 5.90 -7.39
N ALA A 274 -21.22 5.19 -6.86
CA ALA A 274 -22.16 4.42 -7.65
C ALA A 274 -23.04 5.32 -8.55
N GLU A 275 -23.59 6.39 -8.00
CA GLU A 275 -24.37 7.40 -8.73
C GLU A 275 -23.54 8.04 -9.86
N ARG A 276 -22.28 8.40 -9.58
CA ARG A 276 -21.35 8.98 -10.56
C ARG A 276 -21.14 8.07 -11.78
N ASN A 277 -21.22 6.75 -11.59
CA ASN A 277 -21.03 5.76 -12.63
C ASN A 277 -22.35 5.18 -13.19
N GLY A 278 -23.52 5.61 -12.71
CA GLY A 278 -24.83 5.08 -13.11
C GLY A 278 -25.03 3.62 -12.71
N LEU A 279 -24.44 3.19 -11.58
CA LEU A 279 -24.45 1.81 -11.10
C LEU A 279 -25.34 1.62 -9.86
N GLU A 280 -25.94 2.69 -9.31
CA GLU A 280 -26.72 2.68 -8.07
C GLU A 280 -27.91 1.73 -8.13
N GLY A 281 -28.51 1.58 -9.31
CA GLY A 281 -29.67 0.68 -9.51
C GLY A 281 -29.36 -0.82 -9.31
N ARG A 282 -28.10 -1.21 -9.20
CA ARG A 282 -27.65 -2.58 -8.97
C ARG A 282 -27.01 -2.79 -7.60
N MET A 283 -26.90 -1.72 -6.79
CA MET A 283 -26.12 -1.72 -5.56
C MET A 283 -26.99 -1.44 -4.34
N GLU A 284 -26.82 -2.23 -3.32
CA GLU A 284 -27.34 -2.02 -1.96
C GLU A 284 -26.18 -1.71 -1.02
N PHE A 285 -26.36 -0.71 -0.15
CA PHE A 285 -25.34 -0.31 0.84
C PHE A 285 -25.86 -0.60 2.24
N ARG A 286 -25.16 -1.50 2.95
CA ARG A 286 -25.57 -1.98 4.26
C ARG A 286 -24.52 -1.67 5.32
N GLN A 287 -24.87 -0.87 6.31
CA GLN A 287 -24.01 -0.67 7.48
C GLN A 287 -24.15 -1.86 8.43
N ALA A 288 -23.08 -2.65 8.58
CA ALA A 288 -23.05 -3.79 9.48
C ALA A 288 -21.60 -4.20 9.82
N ASP A 289 -21.43 -4.88 10.95
CA ASP A 289 -20.22 -5.65 11.25
C ASP A 289 -20.22 -6.95 10.42
N VAL A 290 -19.16 -7.15 9.64
CA VAL A 290 -19.06 -8.31 8.74
C VAL A 290 -19.02 -9.64 9.52
N PHE A 291 -18.36 -9.68 10.69
CA PHE A 291 -18.31 -10.91 11.51
C PHE A 291 -19.71 -11.29 12.04
N GLU A 292 -20.49 -10.30 12.46
CA GLU A 292 -21.86 -10.52 12.92
C GLU A 292 -22.74 -10.95 11.74
N LEU A 293 -22.69 -10.22 10.61
CA LEU A 293 -23.46 -10.54 9.41
C LEU A 293 -23.22 -11.97 8.93
N LEU A 294 -21.95 -12.37 8.74
CA LEU A 294 -21.62 -13.72 8.30
C LEU A 294 -22.03 -14.79 9.32
N THR A 295 -22.09 -14.45 10.63
CA THR A 295 -22.57 -15.35 11.68
C THR A 295 -24.06 -15.58 11.58
N GLU A 296 -24.84 -14.52 11.41
CA GLU A 296 -26.31 -14.59 11.27
C GLU A 296 -26.71 -15.39 10.03
N LEU A 297 -26.07 -15.12 8.90
CA LEU A 297 -26.29 -15.84 7.65
C LEU A 297 -25.95 -17.33 7.76
N GLY A 298 -24.88 -17.68 8.46
CA GLY A 298 -24.52 -19.07 8.72
C GLY A 298 -25.56 -19.81 9.57
N LYS A 299 -26.29 -19.10 10.45
CA LYS A 299 -27.38 -19.68 11.27
C LYS A 299 -28.69 -19.81 10.50
N SER A 300 -29.02 -18.87 9.62
CA SER A 300 -30.25 -18.90 8.83
C SER A 300 -30.25 -20.01 7.77
N GLY A 301 -29.07 -20.45 7.34
CA GLY A 301 -28.89 -21.38 6.22
C GLY A 301 -29.20 -20.79 4.85
N GLU A 302 -29.51 -19.52 4.78
CA GLU A 302 -29.75 -18.81 3.52
C GLU A 302 -28.46 -18.62 2.74
N LYS A 303 -28.53 -18.70 1.41
CA LYS A 303 -27.42 -18.47 0.49
C LYS A 303 -27.80 -17.42 -0.56
N PRO A 304 -28.03 -16.16 -0.14
CA PRO A 304 -28.55 -15.13 -1.03
C PRO A 304 -27.52 -14.65 -2.06
N TRP A 305 -26.24 -14.89 -1.80
CA TRP A 305 -25.14 -14.52 -2.70
C TRP A 305 -24.42 -15.76 -3.24
N ASP A 306 -23.92 -15.63 -4.46
CA ASP A 306 -23.11 -16.65 -5.12
C ASP A 306 -21.69 -16.18 -5.45
N TYR A 307 -21.36 -14.96 -5.03
CA TYR A 307 -20.01 -14.43 -5.04
C TYR A 307 -19.75 -13.55 -3.80
N ILE A 308 -18.72 -13.85 -3.03
CA ILE A 308 -18.34 -13.08 -1.83
C ILE A 308 -16.93 -12.54 -1.99
N ILE A 309 -16.74 -11.27 -1.63
CA ILE A 309 -15.44 -10.59 -1.59
C ILE A 309 -15.10 -10.26 -0.13
N LEU A 310 -13.89 -10.60 0.30
CA LEU A 310 -13.36 -10.34 1.62
C LEU A 310 -12.05 -9.54 1.48
N ASP A 311 -12.11 -8.22 1.69
CA ASP A 311 -10.93 -7.34 1.76
C ASP A 311 -10.84 -6.67 3.14
N PRO A 312 -10.59 -7.46 4.21
CA PRO A 312 -10.57 -6.93 5.56
C PRO A 312 -9.36 -6.04 5.82
N PRO A 313 -9.43 -5.14 6.81
CA PRO A 313 -8.27 -4.42 7.29
C PRO A 313 -7.20 -5.39 7.81
N ALA A 314 -5.95 -4.94 7.90
CA ALA A 314 -4.87 -5.74 8.43
C ALA A 314 -5.14 -6.13 9.90
N PHE A 315 -5.38 -7.42 10.17
CA PHE A 315 -5.66 -7.92 11.52
C PHE A 315 -4.41 -8.00 12.40
N THR A 316 -3.22 -7.81 11.83
CA THR A 316 -1.97 -7.73 12.59
C THR A 316 -1.04 -6.66 12.03
N LYS A 317 -0.36 -5.97 12.96
CA LYS A 317 0.69 -4.98 12.68
C LYS A 317 2.04 -5.40 13.30
N SER A 318 2.13 -6.62 13.86
CA SER A 318 3.36 -7.13 14.49
C SER A 318 3.43 -8.65 14.43
N GLY A 319 4.64 -9.19 14.47
CA GLY A 319 4.85 -10.64 14.54
C GLY A 319 4.21 -11.29 15.77
N ALA A 320 4.10 -10.57 16.89
CA ALA A 320 3.52 -11.09 18.14
C ALA A 320 2.01 -11.38 18.06
N THR A 321 1.28 -10.76 17.11
CA THR A 321 -0.18 -10.88 16.97
C THR A 321 -0.60 -11.71 15.75
N VAL A 322 0.33 -12.35 15.06
CA VAL A 322 0.06 -13.12 13.82
C VAL A 322 -0.93 -14.27 14.05
N GLU A 323 -0.80 -15.02 15.14
CA GLU A 323 -1.69 -16.16 15.42
C GLU A 323 -3.14 -15.69 15.70
N ASN A 324 -3.33 -14.55 16.33
CA ASN A 324 -4.66 -13.98 16.52
C ASN A 324 -5.26 -13.51 15.18
N ALA A 325 -4.44 -12.86 14.35
CA ALA A 325 -4.85 -12.47 13.00
C ALA A 325 -5.23 -13.69 12.14
N ARG A 326 -4.43 -14.76 12.21
CA ARG A 326 -4.72 -16.02 11.50
C ARG A 326 -6.08 -16.59 11.88
N ARG A 327 -6.45 -16.56 13.17
CA ARG A 327 -7.78 -16.99 13.63
C ARG A 327 -8.88 -16.11 13.05
N GLY A 328 -8.73 -14.79 13.06
CA GLY A 328 -9.69 -13.86 12.47
C GLY A 328 -9.90 -14.09 10.96
N TYR A 329 -8.79 -14.18 10.20
CA TYR A 329 -8.86 -14.52 8.76
C TYR A 329 -9.51 -15.87 8.51
N ARG A 330 -9.15 -16.91 9.29
CA ARG A 330 -9.75 -18.25 9.18
C ARG A 330 -11.26 -18.19 9.39
N GLU A 331 -11.70 -17.48 10.41
CA GLU A 331 -13.12 -17.41 10.78
C GLU A 331 -13.97 -16.74 9.69
N ILE A 332 -13.56 -15.56 9.17
CA ILE A 332 -14.34 -14.90 8.12
C ILE A 332 -14.34 -15.70 6.82
N ASN A 333 -13.20 -16.29 6.43
CA ASN A 333 -13.12 -17.12 5.23
C ASN A 333 -13.96 -18.40 5.37
N ARG A 334 -13.89 -19.10 6.50
CA ARG A 334 -14.72 -20.28 6.79
C ARG A 334 -16.20 -19.95 6.65
N ARG A 335 -16.67 -18.86 7.28
CA ARG A 335 -18.07 -18.45 7.23
C ARG A 335 -18.51 -18.09 5.82
N ALA A 336 -17.71 -17.32 5.08
CA ALA A 336 -18.00 -17.01 3.68
C ALA A 336 -18.14 -18.28 2.82
N MET A 337 -17.24 -19.24 3.00
CA MET A 337 -17.30 -20.53 2.28
C MET A 337 -18.54 -21.37 2.64
N GLN A 338 -19.02 -21.32 3.89
CA GLN A 338 -20.22 -22.05 4.33
C GLN A 338 -21.50 -21.49 3.73
N ILE A 339 -21.62 -20.18 3.58
CA ILE A 339 -22.80 -19.52 3.02
C ILE A 339 -22.80 -19.49 1.48
N LEU A 340 -21.65 -19.70 0.83
CA LEU A 340 -21.58 -19.81 -0.62
C LEU A 340 -22.22 -21.14 -1.11
N PRO A 341 -22.98 -21.12 -2.21
CA PRO A 341 -23.38 -22.36 -2.87
C PRO A 341 -22.17 -23.04 -3.53
N ARG A 342 -22.30 -24.35 -3.79
CA ARG A 342 -21.35 -25.06 -4.67
C ARG A 342 -21.37 -24.42 -6.06
N GLY A 343 -20.18 -24.15 -6.61
CA GLY A 343 -20.01 -23.39 -7.86
C GLY A 343 -19.96 -21.87 -7.66
N GLY A 344 -20.20 -21.38 -6.42
CA GLY A 344 -20.02 -19.97 -6.07
C GLY A 344 -18.57 -19.54 -6.03
N TYR A 345 -18.33 -18.23 -5.96
CA TYR A 345 -16.98 -17.63 -6.03
C TYR A 345 -16.59 -16.93 -4.73
N LEU A 346 -15.33 -16.97 -4.40
CA LEU A 346 -14.73 -16.26 -3.28
C LEU A 346 -13.51 -15.47 -3.76
N ALA A 347 -13.52 -14.15 -3.56
CA ALA A 347 -12.33 -13.30 -3.58
C ALA A 347 -11.90 -13.06 -2.13
N THR A 348 -10.62 -13.23 -1.80
CA THR A 348 -10.16 -13.00 -0.44
C THR A 348 -8.77 -12.39 -0.43
N CYS A 349 -8.57 -11.41 0.46
CA CYS A 349 -7.37 -10.61 0.54
C CYS A 349 -6.74 -10.63 1.94
N SER A 350 -5.44 -10.32 1.99
CA SER A 350 -4.75 -9.90 3.20
C SER A 350 -3.68 -8.87 2.83
N CYS A 351 -3.78 -7.68 3.40
CA CYS A 351 -2.79 -6.61 3.25
C CYS A 351 -1.74 -6.58 4.37
N SER A 352 -1.69 -7.59 5.24
CA SER A 352 -0.71 -7.66 6.32
C SER A 352 0.60 -8.29 5.87
N HIS A 353 1.70 -7.55 5.99
CA HIS A 353 3.06 -8.07 5.74
C HIS A 353 3.38 -9.30 6.62
N PHE A 354 2.95 -9.30 7.89
CA PHE A 354 3.22 -10.42 8.81
C PHE A 354 2.40 -11.69 8.49
N MET A 355 1.30 -11.57 7.75
CA MET A 355 0.57 -12.69 7.18
C MET A 355 1.20 -13.04 5.83
N THR A 356 2.29 -13.79 5.85
CA THR A 356 2.97 -14.19 4.61
C THR A 356 2.06 -15.00 3.70
N ASP A 357 2.39 -15.09 2.41
CA ASP A 357 1.62 -15.88 1.44
C ASP A 357 1.48 -17.35 1.88
N THR A 358 2.56 -17.95 2.35
CA THR A 358 2.55 -19.32 2.87
C THR A 358 1.57 -19.50 4.04
N LEU A 359 1.57 -18.56 4.99
CA LEU A 359 0.65 -18.61 6.14
C LEU A 359 -0.80 -18.39 5.71
N PHE A 360 -1.03 -17.46 4.78
CA PHE A 360 -2.38 -17.16 4.28
C PHE A 360 -2.97 -18.34 3.52
N ARG A 361 -2.20 -18.99 2.65
CA ARG A 361 -2.62 -20.23 1.93
C ARG A 361 -2.90 -21.37 2.88
N ALA A 362 -2.05 -21.60 3.88
CA ALA A 362 -2.29 -22.64 4.90
C ALA A 362 -3.58 -22.36 5.69
N MET A 363 -3.82 -21.10 6.06
CA MET A 363 -5.05 -20.67 6.75
C MET A 363 -6.30 -20.89 5.87
N LEU A 364 -6.24 -20.58 4.57
CA LEU A 364 -7.35 -20.80 3.63
C LEU A 364 -7.66 -22.30 3.47
N ALA A 365 -6.64 -23.16 3.40
CA ALA A 365 -6.83 -24.61 3.36
C ALA A 365 -7.50 -25.14 4.66
N ASP A 366 -7.10 -24.60 5.82
CA ASP A 366 -7.74 -24.93 7.10
C ASP A 366 -9.21 -24.45 7.11
N ALA A 367 -9.50 -23.23 6.66
CA ALA A 367 -10.84 -22.69 6.59
C ALA A 367 -11.77 -23.51 5.66
N ALA A 368 -11.27 -23.94 4.51
CA ALA A 368 -12.00 -24.77 3.55
C ALA A 368 -12.35 -26.14 4.14
N ARG A 369 -11.39 -26.78 4.83
CA ARG A 369 -11.63 -28.04 5.54
C ARG A 369 -12.73 -27.91 6.61
N ASP A 370 -12.67 -26.83 7.40
CA ASP A 370 -13.68 -26.55 8.44
C ASP A 370 -15.05 -26.21 7.86
N ALA A 371 -15.10 -25.63 6.67
CA ALA A 371 -16.33 -25.37 5.94
C ALA A 371 -16.86 -26.59 5.15
N SER A 372 -16.12 -27.73 5.15
CA SER A 372 -16.43 -28.93 4.39
C SER A 372 -16.57 -28.68 2.88
N VAL A 373 -15.69 -27.84 2.32
CA VAL A 373 -15.61 -27.50 0.89
C VAL A 373 -14.20 -27.66 0.37
N GLN A 374 -14.07 -27.66 -0.97
CA GLN A 374 -12.79 -27.54 -1.64
C GLN A 374 -12.73 -26.20 -2.38
N LEU A 375 -11.53 -25.69 -2.59
CA LEU A 375 -11.28 -24.45 -3.31
C LEU A 375 -10.57 -24.77 -4.63
N ARG A 376 -11.19 -24.37 -5.74
CA ARG A 376 -10.52 -24.37 -7.05
C ARG A 376 -9.98 -22.98 -7.29
N GLN A 377 -8.65 -22.84 -7.24
CA GLN A 377 -8.00 -21.55 -7.49
C GLN A 377 -8.14 -21.12 -8.95
N ILE A 378 -8.60 -19.90 -9.16
CA ILE A 378 -8.72 -19.25 -10.46
C ILE A 378 -7.50 -18.36 -10.68
N GLU A 379 -7.23 -17.46 -9.72
CA GLU A 379 -6.08 -16.54 -9.75
C GLU A 379 -5.44 -16.42 -8.37
N ALA A 380 -4.14 -16.14 -8.36
CA ALA A 380 -3.38 -15.63 -7.22
C ALA A 380 -2.65 -14.37 -7.69
N ARG A 381 -2.80 -13.28 -6.96
CA ARG A 381 -2.29 -11.95 -7.32
C ARG A 381 -1.68 -11.25 -6.12
N GLN A 382 -0.91 -10.22 -6.38
CA GLN A 382 -0.28 -9.35 -5.40
C GLN A 382 -0.75 -7.90 -5.61
N GLN A 383 -0.06 -6.94 -5.02
CA GLN A 383 -0.32 -5.52 -5.23
C GLN A 383 -0.10 -5.09 -6.68
N SER A 384 -0.72 -3.98 -7.06
CA SER A 384 -0.54 -3.33 -8.34
C SER A 384 0.94 -2.97 -8.60
N PRO A 385 1.42 -3.01 -9.87
CA PRO A 385 2.82 -2.77 -10.21
C PRO A 385 3.39 -1.42 -9.78
N ASP A 386 2.57 -0.41 -9.55
CA ASP A 386 2.99 0.88 -8.99
C ASP A 386 3.45 0.79 -7.51
N HIS A 387 3.19 -0.35 -6.86
CA HIS A 387 3.71 -0.74 -5.55
C HIS A 387 4.76 -1.86 -5.73
N PRO A 388 5.94 -1.58 -6.31
CA PRO A 388 6.88 -2.62 -6.72
C PRO A 388 7.40 -3.43 -5.55
N ILE A 389 7.52 -4.75 -5.76
CA ILE A 389 8.15 -5.66 -4.81
C ILE A 389 9.65 -5.70 -5.10
N LEU A 390 10.44 -5.24 -4.13
CA LEU A 390 11.90 -5.34 -4.20
C LEU A 390 12.35 -6.63 -3.51
N TRP A 391 12.89 -7.57 -4.25
CA TRP A 391 13.18 -8.93 -3.77
C TRP A 391 14.11 -9.01 -2.55
N GLY A 392 15.01 -8.03 -2.39
CA GLY A 392 15.85 -7.92 -1.20
C GLY A 392 15.16 -7.29 0.03
N VAL A 393 13.90 -6.84 -0.11
CA VAL A 393 13.13 -6.10 0.91
C VAL A 393 11.76 -6.74 1.07
N PRO A 394 11.65 -7.80 1.89
CA PRO A 394 10.39 -8.55 2.07
C PRO A 394 9.21 -7.67 2.52
N GLU A 395 9.49 -6.57 3.19
CA GLU A 395 8.48 -5.60 3.65
C GLU A 395 7.71 -4.94 2.50
N THR A 396 8.25 -4.97 1.28
CA THR A 396 7.56 -4.47 0.08
C THR A 396 6.53 -5.47 -0.48
N ASP A 397 6.57 -6.75 -0.10
CA ASP A 397 5.60 -7.79 -0.47
C ASP A 397 4.57 -7.97 0.66
N TYR A 398 3.43 -7.30 0.56
CA TYR A 398 2.47 -7.25 1.67
C TYR A 398 1.05 -7.64 1.29
N LEU A 399 0.66 -7.61 0.01
CA LEU A 399 -0.70 -7.87 -0.43
C LEU A 399 -0.83 -9.27 -1.06
N LYS A 400 -1.77 -10.04 -0.57
CA LYS A 400 -2.20 -11.34 -1.12
C LYS A 400 -3.65 -11.22 -1.53
N PHE A 401 -3.94 -11.63 -2.76
CA PHE A 401 -5.29 -11.69 -3.31
C PHE A 401 -5.50 -13.03 -4.00
N TYR A 402 -6.58 -13.69 -3.68
CA TYR A 402 -6.95 -14.98 -4.27
C TYR A 402 -8.39 -14.97 -4.77
N LEU A 403 -8.59 -15.52 -5.96
CA LEU A 403 -9.90 -15.86 -6.51
C LEU A 403 -10.09 -17.37 -6.54
N PHE A 404 -11.20 -17.84 -5.98
CA PHE A 404 -11.56 -19.25 -5.94
C PHE A 404 -12.97 -19.50 -6.44
N GLN A 405 -13.20 -20.71 -6.96
CA GLN A 405 -14.50 -21.33 -7.01
C GLN A 405 -14.63 -22.32 -5.87
N VAL A 406 -15.76 -22.27 -5.14
CA VAL A 406 -16.09 -23.22 -4.08
C VAL A 406 -16.72 -24.47 -4.69
N VAL A 407 -16.14 -25.65 -4.44
CA VAL A 407 -16.55 -26.93 -5.02
C VAL A 407 -16.81 -27.99 -3.97
#